data_a783505d5ad3a9dd4ab363930367aa85
#
_entry.id   a783505d5ad3a9dd4ab363930367aa85
#
_cell.length_a   1.000
_cell.length_b   1.000
_cell.length_c   1.000
_cell.angle_alpha   90.00
_cell.angle_beta   90.00
_cell.angle_gamma   90.00
#
_symmetry.space_group_name_H-M   'P 1'
#
loop_
_entity.id
_entity.type
_entity.pdbx_description
1 polymer ?
#
loop_
_entity_poly.entity_id
_entity_poly.type
_entity_poly.pdbx_seq_one_letter_code
_entity_poly.pdbx_strand_id
1 'polypeptide(L)'
;IRKLPTDLVESFKSTLDEMREADLLLHVIDISHPDFEDQMTVVEKTLSELGAGDKPSIVIFNKIDAYSWVEKEADDLTPATKENVTIDELMQTWMAKLDGECLFISATKRTNIEELRSVLYDRVKQLHVQKYPYNDFLYPDTELEQ
;
A
#
# COMPACT_ATOMS: atom_id res chain seq x y z
N ILE A 1 4.55 16.58 11.98
CA ILE A 1 4.99 15.21 11.71
C ILE A 1 5.36 14.55 13.03
N ARG A 2 4.70 13.46 13.29
CA ARG A 2 4.97 12.72 14.51
C ARG A 2 6.14 11.78 14.29
N LYS A 3 7.14 11.89 15.13
CA LYS A 3 8.21 10.91 15.16
C LYS A 3 7.75 9.72 15.98
N LEU A 4 8.11 8.51 15.55
CA LEU A 4 7.90 7.34 16.37
C LEU A 4 8.75 7.45 17.63
N PRO A 5 8.22 7.05 18.81
CA PRO A 5 9.04 7.01 20.02
C PRO A 5 10.26 6.12 19.83
N THR A 6 11.38 6.50 20.45
CA THR A 6 12.64 5.76 20.31
C THR A 6 12.49 4.30 20.70
N ASP A 7 11.77 4.03 21.80
CA ASP A 7 11.54 2.66 22.26
C ASP A 7 10.76 1.84 21.24
N LEU A 8 9.79 2.46 20.57
CA LEU A 8 8.99 1.80 19.54
C LEU A 8 9.85 1.49 18.32
N VAL A 9 10.74 2.42 17.92
CA VAL A 9 11.66 2.19 16.82
C VAL A 9 12.60 1.03 17.11
N GLU A 10 13.14 0.97 18.34
CA GLU A 10 13.99 -0.14 18.75
C GLU A 10 13.26 -1.48 18.71
N SER A 11 12.00 -1.51 19.14
CA SER A 11 11.17 -2.72 19.06
C SER A 11 10.90 -3.13 17.62
N PHE A 12 10.69 -2.15 16.75
CA PHE A 12 10.47 -2.41 15.33
C PHE A 12 11.72 -2.86 14.60
N LYS A 13 12.89 -2.43 15.03
CA LYS A 13 14.14 -2.78 14.32
C LYS A 13 14.34 -4.27 14.18
N SER A 14 14.10 -5.03 15.25
CA SER A 14 14.26 -6.48 15.18
C SER A 14 13.24 -7.12 14.25
N THR A 15 12.00 -6.60 14.21
CA THR A 15 10.97 -7.06 13.28
C THR A 15 11.27 -6.60 11.86
N LEU A 16 11.72 -5.35 11.70
CA LEU A 16 12.02 -4.77 10.39
C LEU A 16 13.31 -5.31 9.78
N ASP A 17 14.23 -5.85 10.59
CA ASP A 17 15.40 -6.55 10.06
C ASP A 17 15.00 -7.73 9.18
N GLU A 18 13.89 -8.37 9.49
CA GLU A 18 13.34 -9.43 8.65
C GLU A 18 12.88 -8.88 7.29
N MET A 19 12.48 -7.63 7.23
CA MET A 19 12.07 -7.00 5.98
C MET A 19 13.21 -6.85 4.99
N ARG A 20 14.44 -6.78 5.46
CA ARG A 20 15.61 -6.71 4.59
C ARG A 20 15.78 -7.98 3.77
N GLU A 21 15.30 -9.08 4.28
CA GLU A 21 15.36 -10.37 3.61
C GLU A 21 14.12 -10.62 2.74
N ALA A 22 13.09 -9.80 2.87
CA ALA A 22 11.87 -9.95 2.08
C ALA A 22 12.14 -9.63 0.61
N ASP A 23 11.48 -10.37 -0.26
CA ASP A 23 11.55 -10.14 -1.70
C ASP A 23 10.51 -9.13 -2.17
N LEU A 24 9.45 -8.93 -1.38
CA LEU A 24 8.36 -8.02 -1.69
C LEU A 24 7.79 -7.47 -0.39
N LEU A 25 7.56 -6.17 -0.36
CA LEU A 25 6.94 -5.49 0.78
C LEU A 25 5.52 -5.08 0.43
N LEU A 26 4.61 -5.25 1.38
CA LEU A 26 3.25 -4.74 1.27
C LEU A 26 3.09 -3.60 2.27
N HIS A 27 2.83 -2.41 1.74
CA HIS A 27 2.59 -1.23 2.58
C HIS A 27 1.09 -1.02 2.68
N VAL A 28 0.49 -1.48 3.78
CA VAL A 28 -0.95 -1.38 4.01
C VAL A 28 -1.25 -0.09 4.77
N ILE A 29 -2.12 0.72 4.20
CA ILE A 29 -2.41 2.06 4.69
C ILE A 29 -3.90 2.18 4.96
N ASP A 30 -4.24 2.77 6.11
CA ASP A 30 -5.63 3.07 6.47
C ASP A 30 -5.99 4.45 5.93
N ILE A 31 -6.69 4.51 4.79
CA ILE A 31 -7.04 5.80 4.18
C ILE A 31 -8.18 6.52 4.89
N SER A 32 -8.84 5.87 5.82
CA SER A 32 -9.85 6.54 6.66
C SER A 32 -9.22 7.45 7.71
N HIS A 33 -7.93 7.27 7.97
CA HIS A 33 -7.21 8.10 8.94
C HIS A 33 -6.84 9.43 8.29
N PRO A 34 -7.11 10.58 8.96
CA PRO A 34 -6.85 11.89 8.35
C PRO A 34 -5.37 12.17 8.09
N ASP A 35 -4.46 11.53 8.81
CA ASP A 35 -3.02 11.72 8.68
C ASP A 35 -2.33 10.59 7.92
N PHE A 36 -3.05 9.86 7.07
CA PHE A 36 -2.47 8.70 6.40
C PHE A 36 -1.26 9.04 5.54
N GLU A 37 -1.23 10.21 4.92
CA GLU A 37 -0.09 10.65 4.09
C GLU A 37 1.17 10.86 4.92
N ASP A 38 1.02 11.45 6.11
CA ASP A 38 2.14 11.61 7.03
C ASP A 38 2.66 10.26 7.51
N GLN A 39 1.75 9.34 7.78
CA GLN A 39 2.12 7.97 8.18
C GLN A 39 2.90 7.27 7.07
N MET A 40 2.49 7.44 5.81
CA MET A 40 3.22 6.89 4.67
C MET A 40 4.64 7.43 4.62
N THR A 41 4.81 8.73 4.79
CA THR A 41 6.12 9.38 4.75
C THR A 41 7.03 8.83 5.84
N VAL A 42 6.50 8.66 7.06
CA VAL A 42 7.27 8.11 8.18
C VAL A 42 7.73 6.68 7.89
N VAL A 43 6.86 5.85 7.35
CA VAL A 43 7.19 4.46 7.02
C VAL A 43 8.25 4.41 5.91
N GLU A 44 8.10 5.19 4.87
CA GLU A 44 9.07 5.25 3.76
C GLU A 44 10.45 5.67 4.26
N LYS A 45 10.50 6.68 5.12
CA LYS A 45 11.73 7.14 5.71
C LYS A 45 12.39 6.07 6.58
N THR A 46 11.58 5.38 7.39
CA THR A 46 12.07 4.31 8.25
C THR A 46 12.66 3.16 7.44
N LEU A 47 11.96 2.75 6.37
CA LEU A 47 12.45 1.70 5.48
C LEU A 47 13.77 2.09 4.80
N SER A 48 13.87 3.34 4.37
CA SER A 48 15.10 3.86 3.75
C SER A 48 16.26 3.83 4.74
N GLU A 49 16.04 4.25 5.98
CA GLU A 49 17.05 4.21 7.03
C GLU A 49 17.52 2.80 7.35
N LEU A 50 16.64 1.82 7.19
CA LEU A 50 16.96 0.41 7.44
C LEU A 50 17.57 -0.29 6.23
N GLY A 51 17.73 0.42 5.11
CA GLY A 51 18.28 -0.15 3.88
C GLY A 51 17.30 -1.00 3.10
N ALA A 52 15.99 -0.86 3.36
CA ALA A 52 14.93 -1.61 2.68
C ALA A 52 14.12 -0.75 1.72
N GLY A 53 14.50 0.51 1.51
CA GLY A 53 13.73 1.44 0.69
C GLY A 53 13.72 1.13 -0.80
N ASP A 54 14.66 0.34 -1.27
CA ASP A 54 14.76 -0.05 -2.68
C ASP A 54 14.09 -1.38 -3.00
N LYS A 55 13.47 -2.01 -2.01
CA LYS A 55 12.77 -3.28 -2.22
C LYS A 55 11.50 -3.07 -3.04
N PRO A 56 11.14 -4.04 -3.91
CA PRO A 56 9.85 -3.99 -4.57
C PRO A 56 8.73 -3.92 -3.54
N SER A 57 7.79 -3.01 -3.74
CA SER A 57 6.68 -2.85 -2.81
C SER A 57 5.38 -2.57 -3.55
N ILE A 58 4.27 -2.94 -2.91
CA ILE A 58 2.93 -2.62 -3.37
C ILE A 58 2.25 -1.85 -2.26
N VAL A 59 1.68 -0.70 -2.60
CA VAL A 59 0.90 0.10 -1.65
C VAL A 59 -0.55 -0.37 -1.70
N ILE A 60 -1.11 -0.68 -0.54
CA ILE A 60 -2.48 -1.15 -0.41
C ILE A 60 -3.24 -0.18 0.49
N PHE A 61 -4.16 0.56 -0.11
CA PHE A 61 -5.03 1.48 0.63
C PHE A 61 -6.25 0.71 1.12
N ASN A 62 -6.29 0.45 2.42
CA ASN A 62 -7.37 -0.29 3.06
C ASN A 62 -8.39 0.65 3.66
N LYS A 63 -9.57 0.11 3.97
CA LYS A 63 -10.68 0.81 4.60
C LYS A 63 -11.32 1.88 3.72
N ILE A 64 -11.41 1.63 2.42
CA ILE A 64 -12.11 2.54 1.52
C ILE A 64 -13.58 2.74 1.91
N ASP A 65 -14.17 1.75 2.57
CA ASP A 65 -15.54 1.81 3.08
C ASP A 65 -15.71 2.80 4.23
N ALA A 66 -14.63 3.09 4.96
CA ALA A 66 -14.65 4.01 6.10
C ALA A 66 -14.13 5.41 5.75
N TYR A 67 -13.65 5.61 4.53
CA TYR A 67 -13.20 6.92 4.08
C TYR A 67 -14.38 7.89 3.99
N SER A 68 -14.20 9.09 4.52
CA SER A 68 -15.23 10.10 4.50
C SER A 68 -14.69 11.42 3.95
N TRP A 69 -15.57 12.20 3.37
CA TRP A 69 -15.25 13.53 2.87
C TRP A 69 -16.44 14.45 3.11
N VAL A 70 -16.17 15.76 3.07
CA VAL A 70 -17.20 16.78 3.19
C VAL A 70 -17.47 17.35 1.80
N GLU A 71 -18.70 17.18 1.33
CA GLU A 71 -19.08 17.71 0.03
C GLU A 71 -19.13 19.24 0.11
N LYS A 72 -18.49 19.88 -0.88
CA LYS A 72 -18.45 21.33 -0.92
C LYS A 72 -19.75 21.85 -1.53
N GLU A 73 -20.36 22.84 -0.86
CA GLU A 73 -21.61 23.43 -1.34
C GLU A 73 -21.38 24.20 -2.66
N ALA A 74 -22.41 24.19 -3.52
CA ALA A 74 -22.31 24.79 -4.86
C ALA A 74 -22.02 26.30 -4.83
N ASP A 75 -22.47 26.96 -3.77
CA ASP A 75 -22.29 28.42 -3.59
C ASP A 75 -21.05 28.76 -2.75
N ASP A 76 -20.31 27.80 -2.30
CA ASP A 76 -19.09 28.00 -1.54
C ASP A 76 -17.93 28.29 -2.50
N LEU A 77 -17.49 29.54 -2.51
CA LEU A 77 -16.43 30.04 -3.39
C LEU A 77 -15.03 29.87 -2.79
N THR A 78 -14.92 29.33 -1.57
CA THR A 78 -13.61 29.12 -0.98
C THR A 78 -12.89 27.96 -1.70
N PRO A 79 -11.55 27.95 -1.71
CA PRO A 79 -10.82 26.85 -2.32
C PRO A 79 -11.14 25.50 -1.66
N ALA A 80 -11.17 24.44 -2.47
CA ALA A 80 -11.35 23.10 -1.95
C ALA A 80 -10.18 22.72 -1.05
N THR A 81 -10.51 22.11 0.08
CA THR A 81 -9.51 21.65 1.04
C THR A 81 -9.39 20.12 0.98
N LYS A 82 -8.46 19.59 1.76
CA LYS A 82 -8.25 18.14 1.88
C LYS A 82 -9.54 17.42 2.28
N GLU A 83 -10.41 18.04 3.05
CA GLU A 83 -11.66 17.44 3.48
C GLU A 83 -12.69 17.27 2.36
N ASN A 84 -12.53 18.00 1.26
CA ASN A 84 -13.45 18.00 0.15
C ASN A 84 -13.11 16.98 -0.93
N VAL A 85 -12.03 16.20 -0.77
CA VAL A 85 -11.60 15.22 -1.75
C VAL A 85 -12.48 13.97 -1.65
N THR A 86 -13.17 13.63 -2.75
CA THR A 86 -13.97 12.39 -2.80
C THR A 86 -13.06 11.19 -2.88
N ILE A 87 -13.64 10.00 -2.61
CA ILE A 87 -12.87 8.75 -2.73
C ILE A 87 -12.39 8.53 -4.17
N ASP A 88 -13.21 8.86 -5.17
CA ASP A 88 -12.81 8.70 -6.57
C ASP A 88 -11.65 9.62 -6.95
N GLU A 89 -11.69 10.86 -6.50
CA GLU A 89 -10.59 11.82 -6.72
C GLU A 89 -9.31 11.35 -6.04
N LEU A 90 -9.42 10.83 -4.82
CA LEU A 90 -8.30 10.29 -4.06
C LEU A 90 -7.67 9.11 -4.79
N MET A 91 -8.49 8.17 -5.26
CA MET A 91 -8.03 7.00 -5.99
C MET A 91 -7.27 7.41 -7.26
N GLN A 92 -7.83 8.33 -8.03
CA GLN A 92 -7.19 8.82 -9.26
C GLN A 92 -5.87 9.50 -8.97
N THR A 93 -5.81 10.30 -7.92
CA THR A 93 -4.59 11.03 -7.52
C THR A 93 -3.47 10.05 -7.17
N TRP A 94 -3.77 9.06 -6.34
CA TRP A 94 -2.75 8.11 -5.90
C TRP A 94 -2.36 7.11 -6.98
N MET A 95 -3.31 6.71 -7.84
CA MET A 95 -2.98 5.88 -9.00
C MET A 95 -1.98 6.61 -9.91
N ALA A 96 -2.16 7.91 -10.12
CA ALA A 96 -1.24 8.71 -10.91
C ALA A 96 0.13 8.85 -10.23
N LYS A 97 0.14 9.14 -8.93
CA LYS A 97 1.39 9.33 -8.18
C LYS A 97 2.24 8.05 -8.10
N LEU A 98 1.60 6.91 -8.02
CA LEU A 98 2.28 5.62 -7.86
C LEU A 98 2.33 4.80 -9.14
N ASP A 99 2.02 5.40 -10.27
CA ASP A 99 2.08 4.76 -11.59
C ASP A 99 1.26 3.47 -11.66
N GLY A 100 0.13 3.44 -10.96
CA GLY A 100 -0.71 2.24 -10.90
C GLY A 100 -0.21 1.15 -9.96
N GLU A 101 0.87 1.37 -9.24
CA GLU A 101 1.46 0.41 -8.30
C GLU A 101 0.78 0.45 -6.93
N CYS A 102 -0.54 0.53 -6.91
CA CYS A 102 -1.31 0.55 -5.68
C CYS A 102 -2.67 -0.10 -5.88
N LEU A 103 -3.29 -0.51 -4.78
CA LEU A 103 -4.61 -1.10 -4.74
C LEU A 103 -5.45 -0.43 -3.68
N PHE A 104 -6.75 -0.35 -3.95
CA PHE A 104 -7.72 0.21 -3.00
C PHE A 104 -8.68 -0.88 -2.61
N ILE A 105 -8.70 -1.23 -1.33
CA ILE A 105 -9.48 -2.36 -0.83
C ILE A 105 -10.30 -2.01 0.42
N SER A 106 -11.26 -2.86 0.72
CA SER A 106 -11.86 -2.95 2.05
C SER A 106 -11.77 -4.40 2.50
N ALA A 107 -10.91 -4.68 3.46
CA ALA A 107 -10.73 -6.04 3.96
C ALA A 107 -12.01 -6.54 4.65
N THR A 108 -12.69 -5.68 5.41
CA THR A 108 -13.91 -6.05 6.13
C THR A 108 -15.09 -6.29 5.19
N LYS A 109 -15.20 -5.52 4.11
CA LYS A 109 -16.27 -5.67 3.12
C LYS A 109 -15.86 -6.57 1.95
N ARG A 110 -14.64 -7.05 1.95
CA ARG A 110 -14.05 -7.88 0.89
C ARG A 110 -14.04 -7.21 -0.48
N THR A 111 -14.00 -5.89 -0.52
CA THR A 111 -13.93 -5.13 -1.76
C THR A 111 -12.53 -5.25 -2.37
N ASN A 112 -12.46 -5.66 -3.63
CA ASN A 112 -11.21 -5.79 -4.40
C ASN A 112 -10.20 -6.79 -3.82
N ILE A 113 -10.63 -7.71 -2.98
CA ILE A 113 -9.76 -8.74 -2.39
C ILE A 113 -9.27 -9.72 -3.45
N GLU A 114 -10.13 -10.10 -4.40
CA GLU A 114 -9.71 -11.01 -5.47
C GLU A 114 -8.67 -10.37 -6.38
N GLU A 115 -8.81 -9.07 -6.65
CA GLU A 115 -7.80 -8.31 -7.40
C GLU A 115 -6.48 -8.28 -6.64
N LEU A 116 -6.52 -8.07 -5.32
CA LEU A 116 -5.33 -8.09 -4.47
C LEU A 116 -4.64 -9.45 -4.55
N ARG A 117 -5.38 -10.53 -4.42
CA ARG A 117 -4.83 -11.88 -4.50
C ARG A 117 -4.15 -12.14 -5.83
N SER A 118 -4.78 -11.73 -6.91
CA SER A 118 -4.25 -11.89 -8.27
C SER A 118 -2.95 -11.11 -8.46
N VAL A 119 -2.92 -9.85 -8.02
CA VAL A 119 -1.73 -9.00 -8.12
C VAL A 119 -0.59 -9.57 -7.29
N LEU A 120 -0.87 -10.00 -6.06
CA LEU A 120 0.15 -10.60 -5.19
C LEU A 120 0.73 -11.87 -5.81
N TYR A 121 -0.12 -12.73 -6.33
CA TYR A 121 0.32 -13.96 -6.97
C TYR A 121 1.25 -13.66 -8.15
N ASP A 122 0.85 -12.74 -9.01
CA ASP A 122 1.65 -12.39 -10.20
C ASP A 122 3.01 -11.82 -9.81
N ARG A 123 3.05 -10.95 -8.80
CA ARG A 123 4.31 -10.33 -8.35
C ARG A 123 5.22 -11.35 -7.71
N VAL A 124 4.69 -12.22 -6.87
CA VAL A 124 5.49 -13.28 -6.23
C VAL A 124 6.03 -14.23 -7.29
N LYS A 125 5.22 -14.59 -8.27
CA LYS A 125 5.65 -15.44 -9.37
C LYS A 125 6.79 -14.82 -10.16
N GLN A 126 6.68 -13.54 -10.50
CA GLN A 126 7.73 -12.82 -11.23
C GLN A 126 9.05 -12.81 -10.45
N LEU A 127 8.97 -12.53 -9.16
CA LEU A 127 10.16 -12.51 -8.30
C LEU A 127 10.78 -13.89 -8.15
N HIS A 128 9.96 -14.93 -8.07
CA HIS A 128 10.43 -16.31 -8.00
C HIS A 128 11.19 -16.70 -9.30
N VAL A 129 10.63 -16.36 -10.45
CA VAL A 129 11.26 -16.66 -11.75
C VAL A 129 12.59 -15.91 -11.89
N GLN A 130 12.68 -14.69 -11.42
CA GLN A 130 13.93 -13.92 -11.45
C GLN A 130 15.00 -14.54 -10.57
N LYS A 131 14.61 -15.06 -9.40
CA LYS A 131 15.53 -15.66 -8.45
C LYS A 131 15.92 -17.10 -8.83
N TYR A 132 14.97 -17.82 -9.42
CA TYR A 132 15.15 -19.24 -9.81
C TYR A 132 14.70 -19.46 -11.25
N PRO A 133 15.47 -18.96 -12.24
CA PRO A 133 15.02 -18.96 -13.64
C PRO A 133 14.86 -20.34 -14.26
N TYR A 134 15.46 -21.36 -13.64
CA TYR A 134 15.41 -22.74 -14.16
C TYR A 134 14.42 -23.64 -13.41
N ASN A 135 13.73 -23.10 -12.40
CA ASN A 135 12.77 -23.86 -11.63
C ASN A 135 11.35 -23.44 -11.98
N ASP A 136 10.44 -24.41 -12.04
CA ASP A 136 9.02 -24.11 -12.21
C ASP A 136 8.46 -23.51 -10.94
N PHE A 137 7.49 -22.63 -11.10
CA PHE A 137 6.78 -22.07 -9.97
C PHE A 137 5.89 -23.17 -9.32
N LEU A 138 5.66 -23.04 -8.00
CA LEU A 138 4.92 -24.06 -7.23
C LEU A 138 3.51 -24.31 -7.76
N TYR A 139 2.89 -23.28 -8.32
CA TYR A 139 1.54 -23.36 -8.88
C TYR A 139 1.59 -22.98 -10.35
N PRO A 140 1.62 -23.95 -11.27
CA PRO A 140 1.60 -23.66 -12.69
C PRO A 140 0.37 -22.85 -13.09
N ASP A 141 0.52 -22.01 -14.11
CA ASP A 141 -0.57 -21.15 -14.58
C ASP A 141 -1.84 -21.91 -14.92
N THR A 142 -1.69 -23.13 -15.46
CA THR A 142 -2.83 -23.97 -15.82
C THR A 142 -3.65 -24.41 -14.62
N GLU A 143 -3.07 -24.48 -13.45
CA GLU A 143 -3.79 -24.87 -12.23
C GLU A 143 -4.55 -23.67 -11.63
N LEU A 144 -4.13 -22.47 -11.91
CA LEU A 144 -4.76 -21.27 -11.38
C LEU A 144 -5.97 -20.82 -12.19
N GLU A 145 -5.99 -21.16 -13.46
CA GLU A 145 -7.12 -20.82 -14.35
C GLU A 145 -8.34 -21.70 -14.10
N GLN A 146 -8.21 -22.70 -13.28
CA GLN A 146 -9.29 -23.57 -12.87
C GLN A 146 -9.90 -23.08 -11.55
#